data_bce498aed619aa880f0c1fd277c3251d
#
_entry.id   bce498aed619aa880f0c1fd277c3251d
#
_cell.length_a   1.000
_cell.length_b   1.000
_cell.length_c   1.000
_cell.angle_alpha   90.00
_cell.angle_beta   90.00
_cell.angle_gamma   90.00
#
_symmetry.space_group_name_H-M   'P 1'
#
loop_
_entity.id
_entity.type
_entity.pdbx_description
1 polymer ?
#
loop_
_entity_poly.entity_id
_entity_poly.type
_entity_poly.pdbx_seq_one_letter_code
_entity_poly.pdbx_strand_id
1 'polypeptide(L)'
;MSEQEQQQPIFNVERLYVKDLSLEVPHAPEVFFSQDAPNVEIQVHTDSKQLEEEHHEVTVTVTVTAKLPDGKVLFLNEVAQSGIFRLAHIPEQDVKVLLGIACPNILYPYAREAVSSCITRAGFPPVVLMPINFEAMYEQQQAAANGPAAGNA
;
A
#
# COMPACT_ATOMS: atom_id res chain seq x y z
N MET A 1 -25.57 -4.44 -41.34
CA MET A 1 -24.42 -3.74 -40.71
C MET A 1 -24.49 -4.04 -39.23
N SER A 2 -23.61 -4.86 -38.76
CA SER A 2 -23.47 -5.07 -37.31
C SER A 2 -22.86 -3.80 -36.74
N GLU A 3 -23.66 -3.01 -36.07
CA GLU A 3 -23.14 -2.05 -35.11
C GLU A 3 -22.37 -2.88 -34.08
N GLN A 4 -21.05 -2.83 -34.15
CA GLN A 4 -20.25 -3.28 -33.04
C GLN A 4 -20.63 -2.36 -31.88
N GLU A 5 -21.51 -2.84 -31.02
CA GLU A 5 -21.72 -2.20 -29.74
C GLU A 5 -20.34 -2.10 -29.08
N GLN A 6 -19.76 -0.90 -29.08
CA GLN A 6 -18.56 -0.63 -28.34
C GLN A 6 -18.91 -0.83 -26.87
N GLN A 7 -18.46 -1.94 -26.30
CA GLN A 7 -18.63 -2.20 -24.89
C GLN A 7 -17.90 -1.11 -24.10
N GLN A 8 -18.64 -0.44 -23.24
CA GLN A 8 -18.07 0.63 -22.42
C GLN A 8 -17.08 0.06 -21.41
N PRO A 9 -15.98 0.78 -21.15
CA PRO A 9 -15.03 0.34 -20.14
C PRO A 9 -15.69 0.32 -18.75
N ILE A 10 -15.34 -0.70 -17.98
CA ILE A 10 -15.85 -0.91 -16.62
C ILE A 10 -14.68 -0.85 -15.66
N PHE A 11 -14.78 -0.01 -14.64
CA PHE A 11 -13.87 0.04 -13.52
C PHE A 11 -14.71 0.12 -12.23
N ASN A 12 -14.80 -0.99 -11.50
CA ASN A 12 -15.60 -1.08 -10.29
C ASN A 12 -14.78 -1.56 -9.12
N VAL A 13 -15.03 -0.96 -7.96
CA VAL A 13 -14.54 -1.48 -6.68
C VAL A 13 -15.57 -2.47 -6.17
N GLU A 14 -15.21 -3.75 -6.19
CA GLU A 14 -16.11 -4.83 -5.76
C GLU A 14 -16.04 -5.05 -4.25
N ARG A 15 -14.85 -4.92 -3.65
CA ARG A 15 -14.66 -5.12 -2.22
C ARG A 15 -13.40 -4.40 -1.74
N LEU A 16 -13.48 -3.86 -0.53
CA LEU A 16 -12.34 -3.32 0.20
C LEU A 16 -12.22 -4.07 1.52
N TYR A 17 -11.01 -4.48 1.89
CA TYR A 17 -10.80 -5.26 3.11
C TYR A 17 -9.37 -5.15 3.60
N VAL A 18 -9.21 -5.37 4.90
CA VAL A 18 -7.87 -5.53 5.50
C VAL A 18 -7.50 -7.00 5.33
N LYS A 19 -6.44 -7.24 4.57
CA LYS A 19 -5.96 -8.60 4.31
C LYS A 19 -5.07 -9.12 5.42
N ASP A 20 -4.26 -8.23 5.99
CA ASP A 20 -3.39 -8.55 7.11
C ASP A 20 -3.14 -7.29 7.94
N LEU A 21 -3.02 -7.48 9.25
CA LEU A 21 -2.77 -6.40 10.18
C LEU A 21 -2.01 -6.96 11.37
N SER A 22 -0.85 -6.38 11.66
CA SER A 22 -0.04 -6.78 12.80
C SER A 22 0.43 -5.55 13.57
N LEU A 23 0.50 -5.69 14.89
CA LEU A 23 1.00 -4.66 15.80
C LEU A 23 1.74 -5.34 16.93
N GLU A 24 2.97 -4.91 17.16
CA GLU A 24 3.80 -5.40 18.25
C GLU A 24 4.42 -4.25 19.01
N VAL A 25 4.39 -4.36 20.33
CA VAL A 25 5.09 -3.44 21.25
C VAL A 25 6.01 -4.33 22.11
N PRO A 26 7.20 -4.72 21.57
CA PRO A 26 7.99 -5.81 22.15
C PRO A 26 8.61 -5.47 23.50
N HIS A 27 8.75 -4.20 23.85
CA HIS A 27 9.35 -3.77 25.12
C HIS A 27 8.36 -3.05 26.03
N ALA A 28 7.05 -3.33 25.87
CA ALA A 28 6.05 -2.85 26.81
C ALA A 28 6.12 -3.72 28.10
N PRO A 29 5.88 -3.14 29.29
CA PRO A 29 5.50 -1.74 29.51
C PRO A 29 6.67 -0.77 29.70
N GLU A 30 7.90 -1.25 29.81
CA GLU A 30 9.05 -0.42 30.16
C GLU A 30 9.30 0.71 29.17
N VAL A 31 9.01 0.48 27.90
CA VAL A 31 9.23 1.46 26.84
C VAL A 31 8.40 2.74 27.04
N PHE A 32 7.31 2.66 27.76
CA PHE A 32 6.46 3.83 28.04
C PHE A 32 7.09 4.83 29.00
N PHE A 33 8.15 4.42 29.70
CA PHE A 33 8.89 5.32 30.61
C PHE A 33 10.05 6.03 29.91
N SER A 34 10.36 5.67 28.68
CA SER A 34 11.39 6.36 27.89
C SER A 34 10.93 7.75 27.49
N GLN A 35 11.81 8.75 27.63
CA GLN A 35 11.55 10.12 27.20
C GLN A 35 12.27 10.44 25.87
N ASP A 36 12.97 9.47 25.32
CA ASP A 36 13.69 9.65 24.06
C ASP A 36 12.72 9.73 22.87
N ALA A 37 13.02 10.61 21.93
CA ALA A 37 12.25 10.71 20.69
C ALA A 37 12.57 9.53 19.78
N PRO A 38 11.53 8.80 19.30
CA PRO A 38 11.75 7.68 18.40
C PRO A 38 12.07 8.15 16.99
N ASN A 39 12.82 7.31 16.28
CA ASN A 39 12.97 7.42 14.83
C ASN A 39 11.93 6.51 14.16
N VAL A 40 11.11 7.08 13.29
CA VAL A 40 10.01 6.37 12.62
C VAL A 40 10.38 6.14 11.16
N GLU A 41 10.40 4.88 10.75
CA GLU A 41 10.59 4.49 9.35
C GLU A 41 9.26 4.00 8.78
N ILE A 42 8.94 4.44 7.59
CA ILE A 42 7.70 4.06 6.90
C ILE A 42 8.09 3.50 5.53
N GLN A 43 7.58 2.31 5.24
CA GLN A 43 7.72 1.66 3.94
C GLN A 43 6.35 1.40 3.36
N VAL A 44 6.19 1.63 2.07
CA VAL A 44 4.96 1.37 1.35
C VAL A 44 5.26 0.50 0.15
N HIS A 45 4.51 -0.59 0.03
CA HIS A 45 4.63 -1.53 -1.06
C HIS A 45 3.26 -1.75 -1.71
N THR A 46 3.24 -1.84 -3.02
CA THR A 46 2.01 -2.13 -3.77
C THR A 46 2.18 -3.42 -4.56
N ASP A 47 1.11 -4.18 -4.65
CA ASP A 47 1.09 -5.43 -5.39
C ASP A 47 -0.27 -5.63 -6.04
N SER A 48 -0.29 -6.32 -7.17
CA SER A 48 -1.53 -6.67 -7.86
C SER A 48 -1.48 -8.11 -8.33
N LYS A 49 -2.64 -8.76 -8.32
CA LYS A 49 -2.78 -10.15 -8.71
C LYS A 49 -4.06 -10.30 -9.51
N GLN A 50 -3.96 -10.91 -10.69
CA GLN A 50 -5.15 -11.26 -11.45
C GLN A 50 -5.84 -12.45 -10.79
N LEU A 51 -7.16 -12.31 -10.58
CA LEU A 51 -8.04 -13.34 -10.08
C LEU A 51 -8.75 -14.01 -11.27
N GLU A 52 -10.02 -14.30 -11.11
CA GLU A 52 -10.83 -14.86 -12.19
C GLU A 52 -11.22 -13.76 -13.18
N GLU A 53 -11.04 -14.05 -14.47
CA GLU A 53 -11.46 -13.18 -15.59
C GLU A 53 -11.04 -11.71 -15.41
N GLU A 54 -12.00 -10.84 -15.25
CA GLU A 54 -11.83 -9.38 -15.23
C GLU A 54 -11.52 -8.83 -13.84
N HIS A 55 -11.31 -9.69 -12.85
CA HIS A 55 -11.11 -9.30 -11.47
C HIS A 55 -9.63 -9.30 -11.08
N HIS A 56 -9.23 -8.30 -10.34
CA HIS A 56 -7.86 -8.14 -9.82
C HIS A 56 -7.90 -7.80 -8.34
N GLU A 57 -6.98 -8.39 -7.59
CA GLU A 57 -6.71 -7.95 -6.23
C GLU A 57 -5.53 -6.97 -6.27
N VAL A 58 -5.71 -5.81 -5.65
CA VAL A 58 -4.62 -4.86 -5.42
C VAL A 58 -4.43 -4.71 -3.92
N THR A 59 -3.18 -4.70 -3.48
CA THR A 59 -2.82 -4.58 -2.08
C THR A 59 -1.82 -3.45 -1.89
N VAL A 60 -2.09 -2.58 -0.93
CA VAL A 60 -1.14 -1.59 -0.43
C VAL A 60 -0.72 -2.03 0.96
N THR A 61 0.56 -2.31 1.13
CA THR A 61 1.13 -2.70 2.42
C THR A 61 1.95 -1.55 2.96
N VAL A 62 1.61 -1.12 4.18
CA VAL A 62 2.32 -0.07 4.90
C VAL A 62 2.98 -0.70 6.11
N THR A 63 4.29 -0.52 6.24
CA THR A 63 5.07 -0.99 7.39
C THR A 63 5.63 0.22 8.10
N VAL A 64 5.33 0.35 9.40
CA VAL A 64 5.81 1.43 10.25
C VAL A 64 6.62 0.82 11.38
N THR A 65 7.89 1.22 11.47
CA THR A 65 8.80 0.79 12.51
C THR A 65 9.30 2.01 13.27
N ALA A 66 9.08 2.04 14.57
CA ALA A 66 9.61 3.08 15.44
C ALA A 66 10.71 2.50 16.32
N LYS A 67 11.87 3.15 16.34
CA LYS A 67 13.02 2.73 17.12
C LYS A 67 13.48 3.86 18.02
N LEU A 68 13.94 3.51 19.21
CA LEU A 68 14.63 4.42 20.10
C LEU A 68 16.10 4.60 19.67
N PRO A 69 16.78 5.66 20.15
CA PRO A 69 18.19 5.90 19.77
C PRO A 69 19.13 4.74 20.10
N ASP A 70 18.80 3.93 21.13
CA ASP A 70 19.59 2.75 21.51
C ASP A 70 19.35 1.52 20.61
N GLY A 71 18.47 1.66 19.61
CA GLY A 71 18.11 0.59 18.69
C GLY A 71 16.92 -0.28 19.11
N LYS A 72 16.38 -0.08 20.30
CA LYS A 72 15.18 -0.82 20.75
C LYS A 72 13.98 -0.44 19.91
N VAL A 73 13.25 -1.44 19.48
CA VAL A 73 12.01 -1.25 18.75
C VAL A 73 10.92 -0.79 19.72
N LEU A 74 10.36 0.38 19.46
CA LEU A 74 9.25 0.92 20.21
C LEU A 74 7.94 0.24 19.82
N PHE A 75 7.67 0.18 18.52
CA PHE A 75 6.56 -0.61 17.97
C PHE A 75 6.85 -0.99 16.51
N LEU A 76 6.19 -2.06 16.10
CA LEU A 76 6.13 -2.52 14.71
C LEU A 76 4.65 -2.62 14.31
N ASN A 77 4.29 -1.96 13.22
CA ASN A 77 2.93 -2.04 12.69
C ASN A 77 2.99 -2.31 11.19
N GLU A 78 2.24 -3.29 10.74
CA GLU A 78 2.09 -3.59 9.33
C GLU A 78 0.61 -3.73 8.99
N VAL A 79 0.18 -3.04 7.95
CA VAL A 79 -1.19 -3.09 7.45
C VAL A 79 -1.14 -3.41 5.96
N ALA A 80 -1.80 -4.50 5.56
CA ALA A 80 -2.03 -4.83 4.16
C ALA A 80 -3.51 -4.55 3.85
N GLN A 81 -3.75 -3.44 3.19
CA GLN A 81 -5.08 -3.04 2.74
C GLN A 81 -5.29 -3.48 1.31
N SER A 82 -6.34 -4.24 1.06
CA SER A 82 -6.61 -4.82 -0.24
C SER A 82 -7.97 -4.42 -0.77
N GLY A 83 -8.14 -4.61 -2.07
CA GLY A 83 -9.42 -4.47 -2.73
C GLY A 83 -9.51 -5.40 -3.92
N ILE A 84 -10.73 -5.78 -4.25
CA ILE A 84 -11.04 -6.48 -5.49
C ILE A 84 -11.65 -5.48 -6.44
N PHE A 85 -11.04 -5.37 -7.62
CA PHE A 85 -11.44 -4.43 -8.66
C PHE A 85 -11.82 -5.20 -9.91
N ARG A 86 -12.94 -4.82 -10.52
CA ARG A 86 -13.34 -5.35 -11.80
C ARG A 86 -12.96 -4.36 -12.89
N LEU A 87 -12.13 -4.79 -13.83
CA LEU A 87 -11.69 -4.02 -14.98
C LEU A 87 -12.08 -4.79 -16.25
N ALA A 88 -13.00 -4.23 -17.01
CA ALA A 88 -13.53 -4.88 -18.21
C ALA A 88 -13.55 -3.91 -19.38
N HIS A 89 -13.31 -4.42 -20.59
CA HIS A 89 -13.34 -3.64 -21.82
C HIS A 89 -12.36 -2.46 -21.81
N ILE A 90 -11.20 -2.69 -21.21
CA ILE A 90 -10.13 -1.70 -21.08
C ILE A 90 -8.88 -2.28 -21.75
N PRO A 91 -8.15 -1.50 -22.57
CA PRO A 91 -6.90 -1.95 -23.15
C PRO A 91 -5.91 -2.40 -22.08
N GLU A 92 -5.16 -3.45 -22.34
CA GLU A 92 -4.25 -4.07 -21.37
C GLU A 92 -3.25 -3.06 -20.78
N GLN A 93 -2.71 -2.17 -21.60
CA GLN A 93 -1.78 -1.14 -21.14
C GLN A 93 -2.42 -0.18 -20.13
N ASP A 94 -3.72 0.13 -20.31
CA ASP A 94 -4.46 0.98 -19.38
C ASP A 94 -4.83 0.24 -18.10
N VAL A 95 -5.08 -1.06 -18.17
CA VAL A 95 -5.28 -1.91 -17.01
C VAL A 95 -4.08 -1.85 -16.07
N LYS A 96 -2.87 -1.94 -16.61
CA LYS A 96 -1.64 -1.86 -15.80
C LYS A 96 -1.53 -0.52 -15.08
N VAL A 97 -1.85 0.57 -15.75
CA VAL A 97 -1.82 1.92 -15.16
C VAL A 97 -2.85 2.04 -14.05
N LEU A 98 -4.07 1.54 -14.27
CA LEU A 98 -5.12 1.57 -13.26
C LEU A 98 -4.74 0.75 -12.02
N LEU A 99 -4.18 -0.44 -12.21
CA LEU A 99 -3.73 -1.30 -11.12
C LEU A 99 -2.56 -0.71 -10.34
N GLY A 100 -1.69 0.02 -11.01
CA GLY A 100 -0.49 0.60 -10.40
C GLY A 100 -0.67 1.98 -9.79
N ILE A 101 -1.70 2.71 -10.19
CA ILE A 101 -1.91 4.11 -9.76
C ILE A 101 -3.29 4.31 -9.14
N ALA A 102 -4.34 4.09 -9.91
CA ALA A 102 -5.71 4.40 -9.45
C ALA A 102 -6.13 3.52 -8.27
N CYS A 103 -5.87 2.22 -8.35
CA CYS A 103 -6.25 1.30 -7.28
C CYS A 103 -5.49 1.57 -5.98
N PRO A 104 -4.15 1.73 -5.98
CA PRO A 104 -3.44 2.14 -4.77
C PRO A 104 -3.93 3.47 -4.20
N ASN A 105 -4.25 4.44 -5.04
CA ASN A 105 -4.80 5.71 -4.58
C ASN A 105 -6.14 5.54 -3.84
N ILE A 106 -6.95 4.58 -4.25
CA ILE A 106 -8.22 4.27 -3.58
C ILE A 106 -7.95 3.60 -2.22
N LEU A 107 -6.99 2.68 -2.18
CA LEU A 107 -6.70 1.87 -0.99
C LEU A 107 -5.95 2.64 0.11
N TYR A 108 -5.11 3.59 -0.28
CA TYR A 108 -4.18 4.24 0.63
C TYR A 108 -4.86 4.95 1.81
N PRO A 109 -5.96 5.72 1.64
CA PRO A 109 -6.63 6.34 2.79
C PRO A 109 -7.12 5.34 3.83
N TYR A 110 -7.53 4.15 3.41
CA TYR A 110 -7.94 3.08 4.33
C TYR A 110 -6.72 2.52 5.09
N ALA A 111 -5.61 2.31 4.40
CA ALA A 111 -4.36 1.88 5.03
C ALA A 111 -3.88 2.93 6.03
N ARG A 112 -3.93 4.20 5.66
CA ARG A 112 -3.54 5.33 6.52
C ARG A 112 -4.35 5.36 7.80
N GLU A 113 -5.67 5.20 7.70
CA GLU A 113 -6.56 5.16 8.87
C GLU A 113 -6.23 3.97 9.76
N ALA A 114 -6.04 2.78 9.19
CA ALA A 114 -5.74 1.58 9.95
C ALA A 114 -4.40 1.70 10.71
N VAL A 115 -3.36 2.25 10.08
CA VAL A 115 -2.07 2.51 10.71
C VAL A 115 -2.22 3.45 11.90
N SER A 116 -2.87 4.59 11.70
CA SER A 116 -3.09 5.59 12.75
C SER A 116 -3.86 4.99 13.93
N SER A 117 -4.92 4.23 13.65
CA SER A 117 -5.73 3.56 14.66
C SER A 117 -4.92 2.53 15.46
N CYS A 118 -4.12 1.70 14.78
CA CYS A 118 -3.28 0.70 15.44
C CYS A 118 -2.29 1.34 16.42
N ILE A 119 -1.59 2.37 15.97
CA ILE A 119 -0.54 3.02 16.76
C ILE A 119 -1.15 3.72 17.98
N THR A 120 -2.31 4.33 17.82
CA THR A 120 -3.06 4.92 18.92
C THR A 120 -3.49 3.87 19.94
N ARG A 121 -3.95 2.71 19.48
CA ARG A 121 -4.32 1.59 20.35
C ARG A 121 -3.13 1.01 21.11
N ALA A 122 -1.93 1.13 20.53
CA ALA A 122 -0.70 0.70 21.18
C ALA A 122 -0.24 1.65 22.30
N GLY A 123 -0.92 2.79 22.49
CA GLY A 123 -0.60 3.76 23.53
C GLY A 123 0.33 4.87 23.08
N PHE A 124 0.56 5.02 21.77
CA PHE A 124 1.45 6.05 21.22
C PHE A 124 0.65 7.13 20.50
N PRO A 125 1.24 8.32 20.31
CA PRO A 125 0.63 9.32 19.44
C PRO A 125 0.45 8.76 18.02
N PRO A 126 -0.64 9.14 17.34
CA PRO A 126 -0.89 8.61 15.99
C PRO A 126 0.18 9.06 15.02
N VAL A 127 0.58 8.15 14.14
CA VAL A 127 1.41 8.47 12.98
C VAL A 127 0.45 8.76 11.82
N VAL A 128 0.48 10.00 11.33
CA VAL A 128 -0.32 10.39 10.17
C VAL A 128 0.56 10.31 8.94
N LEU A 129 0.27 9.36 8.07
CA LEU A 129 1.02 9.15 6.85
C LEU A 129 0.80 10.31 5.87
N MET A 130 1.89 10.77 5.27
CA MET A 130 1.83 11.80 4.23
C MET A 130 1.22 11.24 2.95
N PRO A 131 0.58 12.08 2.13
CA PRO A 131 0.13 11.65 0.81
C PRO A 131 1.28 11.07 -0.01
N ILE A 132 0.96 10.03 -0.80
CA ILE A 132 1.94 9.36 -1.66
C ILE A 132 1.57 9.64 -3.11
N ASN A 133 2.57 9.97 -3.91
CA ASN A 133 2.43 10.07 -5.35
C ASN A 133 2.65 8.69 -5.98
N PHE A 134 1.56 7.94 -6.14
CA PHE A 134 1.62 6.60 -6.73
C PHE A 134 2.00 6.62 -8.20
N GLU A 135 1.70 7.70 -8.90
CA GLU A 135 2.13 7.87 -10.30
C GLU A 135 3.66 7.91 -10.40
N ALA A 136 4.32 8.69 -9.55
CA ALA A 136 5.78 8.75 -9.52
C ALA A 136 6.38 7.40 -9.10
N MET A 137 5.76 6.72 -8.13
CA MET A 137 6.19 5.39 -7.70
C MET A 137 6.06 4.37 -8.84
N TYR A 138 4.96 4.40 -9.57
CA TYR A 138 4.74 3.54 -10.74
C TYR A 138 5.78 3.79 -11.84
N GLU A 139 6.05 5.05 -12.15
CA GLU A 139 7.07 5.42 -13.14
C GLU A 139 8.46 4.91 -12.74
N GLN A 140 8.82 5.03 -11.47
CA GLN A 140 10.10 4.50 -10.96
C GLN A 140 10.17 2.98 -11.09
N GLN A 141 9.09 2.27 -10.80
CA GLN A 141 9.03 0.82 -10.94
C GLN A 141 9.15 0.40 -12.40
N GLN A 142 8.52 1.13 -13.32
CA GLN A 142 8.63 0.87 -14.76
C GLN A 142 10.03 1.16 -15.27
N ALA A 143 10.65 2.23 -14.84
CA ALA A 143 12.02 2.57 -15.20
C ALA A 143 13.02 1.52 -14.71
N ALA A 144 12.83 1.00 -13.48
CA ALA A 144 13.66 -0.05 -12.93
C ALA A 144 13.49 -1.37 -13.71
N ALA A 145 12.25 -1.69 -14.13
CA ALA A 145 11.97 -2.90 -14.91
C ALA A 145 12.48 -2.81 -16.34
N ASN A 146 12.47 -1.59 -16.93
CA ASN A 146 12.90 -1.36 -18.32
C ASN A 146 14.29 -0.75 -18.43
N GLY A 147 14.96 -0.50 -17.31
CA GLY A 147 16.30 0.04 -17.29
C GLY A 147 17.30 -0.92 -17.92
N PRO A 148 18.40 -0.39 -18.52
CA PRO A 148 19.44 -1.25 -19.01
C PRO A 148 19.91 -2.17 -17.88
N ALA A 149 20.07 -3.47 -18.18
CA ALA A 149 20.69 -4.37 -17.23
C ALA A 149 21.93 -3.68 -16.68
N ALA A 150 22.02 -3.51 -15.37
CA ALA A 150 23.17 -2.93 -14.72
C ALA A 150 24.35 -3.86 -15.02
N GLY A 151 24.92 -3.68 -16.15
CA GLY A 151 26.01 -4.49 -16.56
C GLY A 151 27.07 -3.56 -17.00
N ASN A 152 28.18 -3.73 -16.57
CA ASN A 152 29.37 -3.29 -17.25
C ASN A 152 29.62 -1.79 -17.11
N ALA A 153 30.04 -1.51 -15.91
CA ALA A 153 31.06 -0.50 -15.92
C ALA A 153 32.23 -0.97 -16.78
#